data_bbccaa397c12d9ac51a49faa304d84ce
#
_entry.id   bbccaa397c12d9ac51a49faa304d84ce
#
_cell.length_a   1.000
_cell.length_b   1.000
_cell.length_c   1.000
_cell.angle_alpha   90.00
_cell.angle_beta   90.00
_cell.angle_gamma   90.00
#
_symmetry.space_group_name_H-M   'P 1'
#
loop_
_entity.id
_entity.type
_entity.pdbx_description
1 polymer ?
#
loop_
_entity_poly.entity_id
_entity_poly.type
_entity_poly.pdbx_seq_one_letter_code
_entity_poly.pdbx_strand_id
1 'polypeptide(L)'
;MSVFSDENNKRYFKHIFTVNILFALLIQIFTWKEFKTISTPSNFISLIFIFLTPGIFYLYLKRQEEIIENAEAQINMYLEGNHNVQIDSDKEGTIYRLFNSINQMILILDARAKNETKEKKFLRDVISDISHQLKTPLAALNIYNELIFNEVDKDYPIKDLCKASDHELNRMNTLVQNLLKLARFDAGVIVLEESKENVYEMIKDLELHFTYRAKSEEKYLQVSGDEKIKLICDRDWLLEAINNIVKNAFDHTKGEDIVKIEWEQFSSILQIKITDNGLGIHEDDLYHIFKRFYRSRHLTETQGIGLGLPLAKSIIEAHGGTIEVFSELGYGTTFLLNFRNPTKL
;
A
#
# COMPACT_ATOMS: atom_id res chain seq x y z
N MET A 1 11.85 -38.04 19.29
CA MET A 1 13.05 -38.79 18.83
C MET A 1 13.96 -39.08 20.03
N SER A 2 14.71 -40.18 20.09
CA SER A 2 15.58 -40.38 21.25
C SER A 2 16.88 -39.60 21.07
N VAL A 3 17.38 -38.96 22.13
CA VAL A 3 18.66 -38.21 22.17
C VAL A 3 19.81 -38.97 21.49
N PHE A 4 19.70 -40.29 21.45
CA PHE A 4 20.67 -41.20 20.83
C PHE A 4 20.34 -41.57 19.36
N SER A 5 19.38 -40.93 18.69
CA SER A 5 19.16 -41.14 17.26
C SER A 5 20.24 -40.45 16.43
N ASP A 6 20.81 -39.35 16.90
CA ASP A 6 21.90 -38.62 16.26
C ASP A 6 23.25 -39.34 16.53
N GLU A 7 23.95 -39.70 15.44
CA GLU A 7 25.28 -40.36 15.51
C GLU A 7 26.33 -39.45 16.19
N ASN A 8 26.23 -38.13 16.03
CA ASN A 8 27.14 -37.20 16.69
C ASN A 8 26.93 -37.23 18.22
N ASN A 9 25.69 -37.25 18.69
CA ASN A 9 25.39 -37.34 20.13
C ASN A 9 25.92 -38.61 20.74
N LYS A 10 25.79 -39.77 20.04
CA LYS A 10 26.40 -41.05 20.45
C LYS A 10 27.92 -40.96 20.55
N ARG A 11 28.55 -40.30 19.57
CA ARG A 11 30.00 -40.12 19.52
C ARG A 11 30.50 -39.25 20.67
N TYR A 12 29.86 -38.11 20.92
CA TYR A 12 30.19 -37.25 22.06
C TYR A 12 29.98 -37.93 23.38
N PHE A 13 28.91 -38.68 23.56
CA PHE A 13 28.64 -39.43 24.78
C PHE A 13 29.73 -40.51 25.04
N LYS A 14 30.14 -41.26 24.01
CA LYS A 14 31.27 -42.18 24.08
C LYS A 14 32.58 -41.47 24.46
N HIS A 15 32.86 -40.34 23.86
CA HIS A 15 34.08 -39.57 24.18
C HIS A 15 34.08 -39.09 25.63
N ILE A 16 32.99 -38.53 26.14
CA ILE A 16 32.90 -38.11 27.54
C ILE A 16 33.12 -39.30 28.48
N PHE A 17 32.50 -40.43 28.18
CA PHE A 17 32.61 -41.62 28.98
C PHE A 17 34.06 -42.19 28.99
N THR A 18 34.71 -42.26 27.81
CA THR A 18 36.09 -42.69 27.68
C THR A 18 37.08 -41.78 28.41
N VAL A 19 36.89 -40.44 28.29
CA VAL A 19 37.73 -39.47 29.00
C VAL A 19 37.59 -39.59 30.50
N ASN A 20 36.37 -39.81 31.01
CA ASN A 20 36.14 -40.03 32.45
C ASN A 20 36.80 -41.30 32.99
N ILE A 21 36.77 -42.41 32.22
CA ILE A 21 37.45 -43.66 32.58
C ILE A 21 38.96 -43.43 32.62
N LEU A 22 39.54 -42.79 31.58
CA LEU A 22 40.96 -42.48 31.52
C LEU A 22 41.39 -41.60 32.71
N PHE A 23 40.60 -40.59 33.06
CA PHE A 23 40.86 -39.72 34.20
C PHE A 23 40.82 -40.49 35.53
N ALA A 24 39.85 -41.40 35.72
CA ALA A 24 39.77 -42.27 36.89
C ALA A 24 40.98 -43.18 37.01
N LEU A 25 41.44 -43.75 35.88
CA LEU A 25 42.66 -44.60 35.85
C LEU A 25 43.92 -43.79 36.22
N LEU A 26 44.05 -42.56 35.69
CA LEU A 26 45.17 -41.67 36.02
C LEU A 26 45.20 -41.33 37.53
N ILE A 27 44.06 -41.04 38.12
CA ILE A 27 43.97 -40.81 39.58
C ILE A 27 44.41 -42.02 40.35
N GLN A 28 44.01 -43.23 39.96
CA GLN A 28 44.41 -44.46 40.60
C GLN A 28 45.90 -44.72 40.48
N ILE A 29 46.49 -44.51 39.30
CA ILE A 29 47.95 -44.67 39.09
C ILE A 29 48.73 -43.68 39.97
N PHE A 30 48.27 -42.39 40.03
CA PHE A 30 48.87 -41.40 40.86
C PHE A 30 48.81 -41.72 42.34
N THR A 31 47.65 -42.15 42.89
CA THR A 31 47.46 -42.50 44.28
C THR A 31 48.28 -43.74 44.66
N TRP A 32 48.39 -44.76 43.77
CA TRP A 32 49.21 -45.94 43.98
C TRP A 32 50.72 -45.60 44.02
N LYS A 33 51.16 -44.66 43.17
CA LYS A 33 52.58 -44.23 43.14
C LYS A 33 53.01 -43.51 44.41
N GLU A 34 52.13 -42.61 44.92
CA GLU A 34 52.41 -41.76 46.10
C GLU A 34 52.23 -42.57 47.43
N PHE A 35 51.14 -43.21 47.54
CA PHE A 35 50.73 -43.89 48.86
C PHE A 35 50.89 -45.36 48.91
N LYS A 36 51.30 -46.03 47.82
CA LYS A 36 51.39 -47.49 47.64
C LYS A 36 50.13 -48.24 48.07
N THR A 37 49.01 -47.58 48.18
CA THR A 37 47.72 -48.14 48.56
C THR A 37 46.65 -47.59 47.60
N ILE A 38 45.64 -48.44 47.29
CA ILE A 38 44.46 -47.97 46.53
C ILE A 38 43.57 -47.21 47.51
N SER A 39 43.44 -45.89 47.30
CA SER A 39 42.62 -45.09 48.19
C SER A 39 41.14 -45.33 47.91
N THR A 40 40.40 -45.85 48.85
CA THR A 40 38.94 -46.07 48.75
C THR A 40 38.15 -44.82 48.54
N PRO A 41 38.48 -43.66 49.14
CA PRO A 41 37.79 -42.41 48.86
C PRO A 41 37.93 -41.90 47.39
N SER A 42 39.14 -42.05 46.81
CA SER A 42 39.39 -41.60 45.43
C SER A 42 38.60 -42.40 44.39
N ASN A 43 38.43 -43.71 44.65
CA ASN A 43 37.63 -44.61 43.85
C ASN A 43 36.14 -44.19 43.86
N PHE A 44 35.63 -43.87 45.05
CA PHE A 44 34.26 -43.46 45.23
C PHE A 44 33.96 -42.11 44.49
N ILE A 45 34.88 -41.14 44.60
CA ILE A 45 34.78 -39.86 43.89
C ILE A 45 34.83 -40.07 42.36
N SER A 46 35.76 -40.89 41.86
CA SER A 46 35.88 -41.20 40.44
C SER A 46 34.61 -41.86 39.88
N LEU A 47 34.00 -42.75 40.64
CA LEU A 47 32.78 -43.44 40.26
C LEU A 47 31.59 -42.47 40.17
N ILE A 48 31.50 -41.52 41.09
CA ILE A 48 30.49 -40.45 41.02
C ILE A 48 30.67 -39.64 39.74
N PHE A 49 31.91 -39.21 39.41
CA PHE A 49 32.15 -38.42 38.20
C PHE A 49 31.85 -39.17 36.91
N ILE A 50 32.16 -40.51 36.84
CA ILE A 50 31.86 -41.33 35.66
C ILE A 50 30.37 -41.36 35.32
N PHE A 51 29.48 -41.25 36.30
CA PHE A 51 28.03 -41.27 36.08
C PHE A 51 27.42 -39.87 36.05
N LEU A 52 27.90 -38.95 36.87
CA LEU A 52 27.33 -37.59 37.00
C LEU A 52 27.52 -36.78 35.73
N THR A 53 28.72 -36.79 35.13
CA THR A 53 29.01 -35.93 33.96
C THR A 53 28.26 -36.36 32.70
N PRO A 54 28.17 -37.68 32.35
CA PRO A 54 27.30 -38.10 31.23
C PRO A 54 25.81 -37.86 31.52
N GLY A 55 25.39 -37.97 32.79
CA GLY A 55 24.01 -37.70 33.21
C GLY A 55 23.63 -36.22 32.97
N ILE A 56 24.48 -35.29 33.39
CA ILE A 56 24.28 -33.83 33.16
C ILE A 56 24.28 -33.56 31.66
N PHE A 57 25.21 -34.15 30.91
CA PHE A 57 25.29 -33.97 29.48
C PHE A 57 24.05 -34.52 28.75
N TYR A 58 23.54 -35.67 29.18
CA TYR A 58 22.29 -36.23 28.65
C TYR A 58 21.11 -35.29 28.90
N LEU A 59 20.96 -34.73 30.09
CA LEU A 59 19.90 -33.78 30.42
C LEU A 59 20.00 -32.50 29.58
N TYR A 60 21.23 -32.03 29.36
CA TYR A 60 21.46 -30.88 28.48
C TYR A 60 21.04 -31.15 27.05
N LEU A 61 21.44 -32.29 26.47
CA LEU A 61 21.06 -32.66 25.11
C LEU A 61 19.55 -32.83 24.97
N LYS A 62 18.92 -33.51 25.93
CA LYS A 62 17.47 -33.70 25.94
C LYS A 62 16.71 -32.34 25.91
N ARG A 63 17.19 -31.39 26.70
CA ARG A 63 16.59 -30.03 26.71
C ARG A 63 16.77 -29.28 25.39
N GLN A 64 17.93 -29.46 24.74
CA GLN A 64 18.16 -28.89 23.40
C GLN A 64 17.23 -29.52 22.35
N GLU A 65 17.04 -30.83 22.40
CA GLU A 65 16.13 -31.55 21.51
C GLU A 65 14.68 -31.07 21.68
N GLU A 66 14.19 -30.94 22.91
CA GLU A 66 12.85 -30.39 23.19
C GLU A 66 12.64 -28.99 22.64
N ILE A 67 13.66 -28.12 22.71
CA ILE A 67 13.59 -26.75 22.15
C ILE A 67 13.47 -26.80 20.63
N ILE A 68 14.23 -27.65 19.96
CA ILE A 68 14.21 -27.78 18.50
C ILE A 68 12.89 -28.43 18.04
N GLU A 69 12.41 -29.48 18.69
CA GLU A 69 11.13 -30.12 18.36
C GLU A 69 9.95 -29.16 18.52
N ASN A 70 9.95 -28.34 19.56
CA ASN A 70 8.93 -27.32 19.75
C ASN A 70 8.98 -26.24 18.63
N ALA A 71 10.18 -25.79 18.22
CA ALA A 71 10.34 -24.85 17.14
C ALA A 71 9.88 -25.44 15.79
N GLU A 72 10.23 -26.71 15.52
CA GLU A 72 9.78 -27.43 14.33
C GLU A 72 8.25 -27.56 14.28
N ALA A 73 7.63 -27.92 15.40
CA ALA A 73 6.17 -28.01 15.50
C ALA A 73 5.50 -26.66 15.20
N GLN A 74 6.07 -25.56 15.69
CA GLN A 74 5.54 -24.23 15.43
C GLN A 74 5.72 -23.82 13.95
N ILE A 75 6.85 -24.14 13.34
CA ILE A 75 7.08 -23.92 11.90
C ILE A 75 6.06 -24.71 11.07
N ASN A 76 5.82 -25.98 11.43
CA ASN A 76 4.86 -26.82 10.73
C ASN A 76 3.42 -26.26 10.85
N MET A 77 3.02 -25.79 12.04
CA MET A 77 1.73 -25.11 12.21
C MET A 77 1.60 -23.86 11.33
N TYR A 78 2.69 -23.09 11.17
CA TYR A 78 2.70 -21.95 10.25
C TYR A 78 2.52 -22.39 8.80
N LEU A 79 3.21 -23.45 8.36
CA LEU A 79 3.09 -23.99 7.00
C LEU A 79 1.70 -24.57 6.71
N GLU A 80 1.00 -25.06 7.73
CA GLU A 80 -0.40 -25.52 7.65
C GLU A 80 -1.43 -24.36 7.60
N GLY A 81 -0.95 -23.11 7.67
CA GLY A 81 -1.79 -21.91 7.52
C GLY A 81 -2.17 -21.19 8.81
N ASN A 82 -1.61 -21.60 9.96
CA ASN A 82 -1.79 -20.86 11.21
C ASN A 82 -0.75 -19.74 11.32
N HIS A 83 -1.04 -18.57 10.76
CA HIS A 83 -0.14 -17.43 10.72
C HIS A 83 0.07 -16.69 12.06
N ASN A 84 -0.60 -17.11 13.14
CA ASN A 84 -0.44 -16.50 14.46
C ASN A 84 0.62 -17.20 15.34
N VAL A 85 1.39 -18.11 14.77
CA VAL A 85 2.42 -18.87 15.49
C VAL A 85 3.72 -18.07 15.54
N GLN A 86 4.34 -18.05 16.70
CA GLN A 86 5.64 -17.42 16.94
C GLN A 86 6.56 -18.40 17.66
N ILE A 87 7.79 -18.57 17.17
CA ILE A 87 8.79 -19.41 17.84
C ILE A 87 9.29 -18.65 19.07
N ASP A 88 9.27 -19.34 20.24
CA ASP A 88 9.82 -18.79 21.49
C ASP A 88 11.30 -18.41 21.33
N SER A 89 11.60 -17.14 21.46
CA SER A 89 12.94 -16.58 21.25
C SER A 89 13.41 -15.67 22.39
N ASP A 90 12.72 -15.69 23.55
CA ASP A 90 12.94 -14.76 24.66
C ASP A 90 14.23 -15.03 25.47
N LYS A 91 14.98 -16.08 25.11
CA LYS A 91 16.20 -16.48 25.83
C LYS A 91 17.46 -16.10 25.06
N GLU A 92 18.56 -15.92 25.77
CA GLU A 92 19.88 -15.68 25.19
C GLU A 92 20.53 -16.97 24.68
N GLY A 93 21.15 -16.89 23.50
CA GLY A 93 21.90 -17.98 22.90
C GLY A 93 21.84 -18.00 21.38
N THR A 94 22.74 -18.76 20.77
CA THR A 94 22.86 -18.81 19.30
C THR A 94 21.60 -19.37 18.62
N ILE A 95 20.95 -20.35 19.25
CA ILE A 95 19.72 -20.95 18.72
C ILE A 95 18.54 -19.96 18.76
N TYR A 96 18.45 -19.15 19.80
CA TYR A 96 17.40 -18.15 19.93
C TYR A 96 17.59 -16.98 18.95
N ARG A 97 18.84 -16.62 18.59
CA ARG A 97 19.13 -15.69 17.49
C ARG A 97 18.64 -16.20 16.15
N LEU A 98 18.81 -17.52 15.89
CA LEU A 98 18.25 -18.16 14.71
C LEU A 98 16.72 -18.09 14.70
N PHE A 99 16.06 -18.39 15.84
CA PHE A 99 14.62 -18.30 15.99
C PHE A 99 14.09 -16.87 15.75
N ASN A 100 14.80 -15.86 16.25
CA ASN A 100 14.48 -14.45 15.96
C ASN A 100 14.56 -14.16 14.46
N SER A 101 15.59 -14.65 13.77
CA SER A 101 15.72 -14.45 12.32
C SER A 101 14.59 -15.16 11.56
N ILE A 102 14.17 -16.35 11.99
CA ILE A 102 13.02 -17.07 11.41
C ILE A 102 11.73 -16.29 11.66
N ASN A 103 11.49 -15.79 12.87
CA ASN A 103 10.31 -14.96 13.17
C ASN A 103 10.26 -13.70 12.31
N GLN A 104 11.39 -13.03 12.09
CA GLN A 104 11.46 -11.88 11.17
C GLN A 104 11.13 -12.27 9.72
N MET A 105 11.63 -13.42 9.27
CA MET A 105 11.33 -13.94 7.93
C MET A 105 9.83 -14.25 7.78
N ILE A 106 9.19 -14.84 8.79
CA ILE A 106 7.75 -15.09 8.85
C ILE A 106 6.98 -13.78 8.70
N LEU A 107 7.33 -12.73 9.47
CA LEU A 107 6.67 -11.42 9.38
C LEU A 107 6.80 -10.79 7.99
N ILE A 108 7.97 -10.91 7.35
CA ILE A 108 8.19 -10.39 5.99
C ILE A 108 7.36 -11.18 4.97
N LEU A 109 7.30 -12.51 5.10
CA LEU A 109 6.50 -13.36 4.21
C LEU A 109 5.01 -13.07 4.33
N ASP A 110 4.49 -12.90 5.55
CA ASP A 110 3.09 -12.54 5.79
C ASP A 110 2.75 -11.16 5.22
N ALA A 111 3.63 -10.19 5.40
CA ALA A 111 3.45 -8.86 4.82
C ALA A 111 3.39 -8.92 3.29
N ARG A 112 4.28 -9.70 2.65
CA ARG A 112 4.28 -9.89 1.20
C ARG A 112 3.02 -10.62 0.72
N ALA A 113 2.61 -11.70 1.37
CA ALA A 113 1.41 -12.44 1.01
C ALA A 113 0.13 -11.57 1.12
N LYS A 114 0.04 -10.76 2.19
CA LYS A 114 -1.05 -9.79 2.35
C LYS A 114 -1.05 -8.71 1.25
N ASN A 115 0.12 -8.20 0.87
CA ASN A 115 0.23 -7.23 -0.21
C ASN A 115 -0.14 -7.85 -1.56
N GLU A 116 0.37 -9.04 -1.88
CA GLU A 116 0.02 -9.76 -3.12
C GLU A 116 -1.49 -10.02 -3.21
N THR A 117 -2.12 -10.41 -2.11
CA THR A 117 -3.58 -10.62 -2.05
C THR A 117 -4.35 -9.31 -2.30
N LYS A 118 -3.87 -8.18 -1.72
CA LYS A 118 -4.45 -6.86 -1.98
C LYS A 118 -4.30 -6.45 -3.44
N GLU A 119 -3.13 -6.66 -4.03
CA GLU A 119 -2.85 -6.33 -5.44
C GLU A 119 -3.73 -7.18 -6.38
N LYS A 120 -3.86 -8.48 -6.13
CA LYS A 120 -4.74 -9.37 -6.91
C LYS A 120 -6.22 -8.96 -6.80
N LYS A 121 -6.68 -8.62 -5.60
CA LYS A 121 -8.05 -8.12 -5.40
C LYS A 121 -8.26 -6.81 -6.15
N PHE A 122 -7.32 -5.87 -5.97
CA PHE A 122 -7.33 -4.60 -6.67
C PHE A 122 -7.43 -4.77 -8.19
N LEU A 123 -6.55 -5.61 -8.79
CA LEU A 123 -6.54 -5.85 -10.24
C LEU A 123 -7.87 -6.46 -10.72
N ARG A 124 -8.45 -7.38 -9.95
CA ARG A 124 -9.77 -7.97 -10.25
C ARG A 124 -10.87 -6.91 -10.25
N ASP A 125 -10.90 -6.07 -9.22
CA ASP A 125 -11.90 -5.02 -9.07
C ASP A 125 -11.79 -4.02 -10.24
N VAL A 126 -10.58 -3.59 -10.60
CA VAL A 126 -10.31 -2.71 -11.75
C VAL A 126 -10.76 -3.33 -13.07
N ILE A 127 -10.44 -4.61 -13.33
CA ILE A 127 -10.87 -5.29 -14.57
C ILE A 127 -12.38 -5.41 -14.65
N SER A 128 -13.04 -5.72 -13.53
CA SER A 128 -14.50 -5.78 -13.46
C SER A 128 -15.13 -4.43 -13.79
N ASP A 129 -14.62 -3.37 -13.16
CA ASP A 129 -15.11 -2.00 -13.35
C ASP A 129 -14.91 -1.51 -14.79
N ILE A 130 -13.73 -1.77 -15.38
CA ILE A 130 -13.43 -1.47 -16.79
C ILE A 130 -14.46 -2.17 -17.70
N SER A 131 -14.69 -3.47 -17.47
CA SER A 131 -15.59 -4.27 -18.29
C SER A 131 -17.02 -3.70 -18.28
N HIS A 132 -17.49 -3.30 -17.09
CA HIS A 132 -18.82 -2.69 -16.95
C HIS A 132 -18.90 -1.31 -17.62
N GLN A 133 -17.88 -0.46 -17.46
CA GLN A 133 -17.87 0.91 -17.98
C GLN A 133 -17.65 0.96 -19.51
N LEU A 134 -16.98 -0.05 -20.09
CA LEU A 134 -16.82 -0.15 -21.54
C LEU A 134 -18.06 -0.76 -22.22
N LYS A 135 -18.79 -1.65 -21.56
CA LYS A 135 -19.96 -2.30 -22.15
C LYS A 135 -21.07 -1.32 -22.53
N THR A 136 -21.29 -0.27 -21.73
CA THR A 136 -22.36 0.71 -21.95
C THR A 136 -22.13 1.56 -23.21
N PRO A 137 -20.99 2.26 -23.39
CA PRO A 137 -20.73 3.04 -24.60
C PRO A 137 -20.61 2.15 -25.86
N LEU A 138 -20.07 0.93 -25.70
CA LEU A 138 -20.00 -0.04 -26.82
C LEU A 138 -21.40 -0.46 -27.28
N ALA A 139 -22.33 -0.70 -26.35
CA ALA A 139 -23.73 -0.98 -26.69
C ALA A 139 -24.39 0.22 -27.39
N ALA A 140 -24.15 1.46 -26.93
CA ALA A 140 -24.66 2.66 -27.57
C ALA A 140 -24.10 2.84 -28.99
N LEU A 141 -22.79 2.63 -29.19
CA LEU A 141 -22.16 2.67 -30.51
C LEU A 141 -22.75 1.65 -31.47
N ASN A 142 -23.03 0.42 -31.01
CA ASN A 142 -23.68 -0.59 -31.82
C ASN A 142 -25.08 -0.17 -32.26
N ILE A 143 -25.87 0.45 -31.35
CA ILE A 143 -27.20 0.98 -31.67
C ILE A 143 -27.08 2.12 -32.69
N TYR A 144 -26.16 3.06 -32.54
CA TYR A 144 -25.94 4.16 -33.47
C TYR A 144 -25.53 3.63 -34.86
N ASN A 145 -24.65 2.64 -34.93
CA ASN A 145 -24.27 2.00 -36.18
C ASN A 145 -25.46 1.30 -36.85
N GLU A 146 -26.29 0.60 -36.08
CA GLU A 146 -27.47 -0.09 -36.60
C GLU A 146 -28.50 0.92 -37.14
N LEU A 147 -28.70 2.05 -36.43
CA LEU A 147 -29.55 3.14 -36.91
C LEU A 147 -29.00 3.80 -38.18
N ILE A 148 -27.72 4.08 -38.25
CA ILE A 148 -27.07 4.60 -39.47
C ILE A 148 -27.23 3.64 -40.63
N PHE A 149 -27.09 2.33 -40.42
CA PHE A 149 -27.19 1.33 -41.45
C PHE A 149 -28.64 1.15 -41.98
N ASN A 150 -29.64 1.31 -41.08
CA ASN A 150 -31.07 1.13 -41.44
C ASN A 150 -31.74 2.38 -42.01
N GLU A 151 -31.11 3.56 -41.89
CA GLU A 151 -31.71 4.83 -42.27
C GLU A 151 -31.19 5.44 -43.58
N VAL A 152 -30.61 4.63 -44.46
CA VAL A 152 -30.20 5.10 -45.81
C VAL A 152 -31.39 5.68 -46.63
N ASP A 153 -32.62 5.57 -46.12
CA ASP A 153 -33.83 5.98 -46.86
C ASP A 153 -34.75 7.00 -46.15
N LYS A 154 -34.40 7.59 -45.02
CA LYS A 154 -35.31 8.56 -44.34
C LYS A 154 -34.57 9.79 -43.78
N ASP A 155 -35.21 10.92 -43.87
CA ASP A 155 -34.84 12.33 -43.47
C ASP A 155 -34.29 12.49 -42.03
N TYR A 156 -33.62 11.53 -41.46
CA TYR A 156 -32.98 11.66 -40.15
C TYR A 156 -31.53 12.17 -40.31
N PRO A 157 -31.06 13.10 -39.46
CA PRO A 157 -29.74 13.65 -39.68
C PRO A 157 -28.67 12.68 -39.24
N ILE A 158 -28.19 11.82 -40.16
CA ILE A 158 -26.99 10.96 -40.01
C ILE A 158 -25.88 11.68 -39.30
N LYS A 159 -25.77 12.99 -39.51
CA LYS A 159 -24.78 13.87 -38.85
C LYS A 159 -24.90 13.85 -37.30
N ASP A 160 -26.10 13.78 -36.74
CA ASP A 160 -26.30 13.79 -35.29
C ASP A 160 -26.00 12.45 -34.68
N LEU A 161 -26.28 11.33 -35.38
CA LEU A 161 -25.87 10.00 -35.02
C LEU A 161 -24.33 9.83 -35.05
N CYS A 162 -23.67 10.38 -36.06
CA CYS A 162 -22.21 10.43 -36.13
C CYS A 162 -21.60 11.25 -34.96
N LYS A 163 -22.19 12.42 -34.62
CA LYS A 163 -21.73 13.19 -33.45
C LYS A 163 -21.91 12.44 -32.14
N ALA A 164 -23.04 11.75 -31.96
CA ALA A 164 -23.28 10.93 -30.79
C ALA A 164 -22.27 9.78 -30.68
N SER A 165 -21.96 9.13 -31.82
CA SER A 165 -20.90 8.10 -31.86
C SER A 165 -19.52 8.64 -31.52
N ASP A 166 -19.14 9.80 -32.07
CA ASP A 166 -17.88 10.47 -31.74
C ASP A 166 -17.80 10.84 -30.25
N HIS A 167 -18.91 11.28 -29.68
CA HIS A 167 -18.98 11.59 -28.24
C HIS A 167 -18.72 10.32 -27.38
N GLU A 168 -19.33 9.18 -27.70
CA GLU A 168 -19.10 7.93 -26.96
C GLU A 168 -17.68 7.39 -27.16
N LEU A 169 -17.10 7.50 -28.36
CA LEU A 169 -15.72 7.15 -28.63
C LEU A 169 -14.74 7.98 -27.78
N ASN A 170 -14.96 9.31 -27.73
CA ASN A 170 -14.14 10.20 -26.90
C ASN A 170 -14.28 9.91 -25.41
N ARG A 171 -15.49 9.57 -24.97
CA ARG A 171 -15.75 9.15 -23.58
C ARG A 171 -14.99 7.86 -23.24
N MET A 172 -15.01 6.86 -24.14
CA MET A 172 -14.24 5.60 -23.97
C MET A 172 -12.73 5.87 -23.91
N ASN A 173 -12.22 6.71 -24.81
CA ASN A 173 -10.79 7.06 -24.81
C ASN A 173 -10.39 7.73 -23.50
N THR A 174 -11.15 8.71 -23.02
CA THR A 174 -10.92 9.38 -21.73
C THR A 174 -10.95 8.39 -20.57
N LEU A 175 -11.91 7.44 -20.58
CA LEU A 175 -12.01 6.39 -19.57
C LEU A 175 -10.75 5.53 -19.54
N VAL A 176 -10.30 5.04 -20.70
CA VAL A 176 -9.10 4.18 -20.81
C VAL A 176 -7.85 4.94 -20.34
N GLN A 177 -7.68 6.20 -20.78
CA GLN A 177 -6.52 7.02 -20.39
C GLN A 177 -6.48 7.27 -18.87
N ASN A 178 -7.61 7.63 -18.26
CA ASN A 178 -7.67 7.86 -16.82
C ASN A 178 -7.44 6.59 -16.02
N LEU A 179 -7.91 5.45 -16.49
CA LEU A 179 -7.64 4.16 -15.88
C LEU A 179 -6.17 3.78 -15.95
N LEU A 180 -5.52 3.98 -17.10
CA LEU A 180 -4.09 3.73 -17.23
C LEU A 180 -3.25 4.64 -16.32
N LYS A 181 -3.61 5.94 -16.23
CA LYS A 181 -2.97 6.87 -15.29
C LYS A 181 -3.12 6.38 -13.85
N LEU A 182 -4.34 6.07 -13.44
CA LEU A 182 -4.65 5.60 -12.09
C LEU A 182 -3.93 4.29 -11.75
N ALA A 183 -3.95 3.31 -12.66
CA ALA A 183 -3.26 2.04 -12.48
C ALA A 183 -1.74 2.21 -12.31
N ARG A 184 -1.12 3.17 -13.03
CA ARG A 184 0.32 3.47 -12.89
C ARG A 184 0.63 4.14 -11.55
N PHE A 185 -0.22 5.03 -11.05
CA PHE A 185 -0.05 5.63 -9.70
C PHE A 185 -0.17 4.58 -8.61
N ASP A 186 -1.20 3.73 -8.67
CA ASP A 186 -1.42 2.69 -7.66
C ASP A 186 -0.34 1.61 -7.63
N ALA A 187 0.23 1.31 -8.79
CA ALA A 187 1.38 0.39 -8.90
C ALA A 187 2.71 1.03 -8.45
N GLY A 188 2.73 2.33 -8.13
CA GLY A 188 3.96 3.05 -7.77
C GLY A 188 5.00 3.09 -8.89
N VAL A 189 4.58 2.94 -10.15
CA VAL A 189 5.48 2.92 -11.32
C VAL A 189 5.84 4.33 -11.79
N ILE A 190 5.00 5.33 -11.44
CA ILE A 190 5.25 6.71 -11.81
C ILE A 190 6.35 7.27 -10.92
N VAL A 191 7.45 7.68 -11.55
CA VAL A 191 8.50 8.47 -10.92
C VAL A 191 8.18 9.94 -11.22
N LEU A 192 7.89 10.71 -10.16
CA LEU A 192 7.62 12.14 -10.30
C LEU A 192 8.91 12.89 -10.64
N GLU A 193 8.87 13.72 -11.66
CA GLU A 193 9.97 14.63 -12.03
C GLU A 193 9.82 15.96 -11.26
N GLU A 194 10.11 15.89 -9.96
CA GLU A 194 9.90 17.04 -9.06
C GLU A 194 10.90 18.15 -9.34
N SER A 195 10.38 19.37 -9.54
CA SER A 195 11.14 20.60 -9.66
C SER A 195 10.53 21.72 -8.79
N LYS A 196 11.27 22.81 -8.63
CA LYS A 196 10.81 23.94 -7.82
C LYS A 196 9.94 24.87 -8.66
N GLU A 197 8.64 24.67 -8.59
CA GLU A 197 7.63 25.34 -9.39
C GLU A 197 7.02 26.55 -8.69
N ASN A 198 6.62 27.58 -9.47
CA ASN A 198 5.87 28.73 -8.97
C ASN A 198 4.37 28.43 -9.01
N VAL A 199 3.73 28.45 -7.82
CA VAL A 199 2.30 28.10 -7.69
C VAL A 199 1.41 29.09 -8.44
N TYR A 200 1.73 30.38 -8.39
CA TYR A 200 0.99 31.41 -9.12
C TYR A 200 0.98 31.15 -10.64
N GLU A 201 2.15 30.88 -11.21
CA GLU A 201 2.25 30.58 -12.65
C GLU A 201 1.46 29.33 -13.04
N MET A 202 1.54 28.28 -12.22
CA MET A 202 0.77 27.05 -12.43
C MET A 202 -0.75 27.32 -12.45
N ILE A 203 -1.24 28.06 -11.45
CA ILE A 203 -2.68 28.36 -11.35
C ILE A 203 -3.13 29.33 -12.45
N LYS A 204 -2.26 30.24 -12.90
CA LYS A 204 -2.57 31.12 -14.03
C LYS A 204 -2.71 30.37 -15.35
N ASP A 205 -1.89 29.38 -15.63
CA ASP A 205 -2.06 28.51 -16.80
C ASP A 205 -3.41 27.78 -16.77
N LEU A 206 -3.80 27.29 -15.58
CA LEU A 206 -5.09 26.66 -15.39
C LEU A 206 -6.25 27.64 -15.58
N GLU A 207 -6.15 28.86 -15.06
CA GLU A 207 -7.13 29.92 -15.26
C GLU A 207 -7.36 30.23 -16.75
N LEU A 208 -6.27 30.35 -17.52
CA LEU A 208 -6.34 30.54 -18.96
C LEU A 208 -7.09 29.43 -19.67
N HIS A 209 -6.83 28.18 -19.25
CA HIS A 209 -7.51 27.01 -19.82
C HIS A 209 -9.02 27.01 -19.56
N PHE A 210 -9.47 27.46 -18.39
CA PHE A 210 -10.89 27.53 -18.05
C PHE A 210 -11.58 28.82 -18.45
N THR A 211 -10.85 29.85 -18.90
CA THR A 211 -11.44 31.19 -19.26
C THR A 211 -12.51 31.09 -20.33
N TYR A 212 -12.29 30.27 -21.38
CA TYR A 212 -13.29 30.14 -22.44
C TYR A 212 -14.54 29.43 -21.93
N ARG A 213 -14.37 28.36 -21.13
CA ARG A 213 -15.45 27.61 -20.54
C ARG A 213 -16.26 28.46 -19.57
N ALA A 214 -15.60 29.20 -18.70
CA ALA A 214 -16.25 30.15 -17.78
C ALA A 214 -17.15 31.14 -18.51
N LYS A 215 -16.64 31.74 -19.59
CA LYS A 215 -17.43 32.68 -20.41
C LYS A 215 -18.60 32.00 -21.13
N SER A 216 -18.41 30.81 -21.69
CA SER A 216 -19.45 30.12 -22.45
C SER A 216 -20.57 29.58 -21.56
N GLU A 217 -20.26 29.29 -20.30
CA GLU A 217 -21.20 28.77 -19.29
C GLU A 217 -21.72 29.88 -18.35
N GLU A 218 -21.35 31.15 -18.60
CA GLU A 218 -21.70 32.32 -17.76
C GLU A 218 -21.31 32.17 -16.29
N LYS A 219 -20.15 31.53 -16.02
CA LYS A 219 -19.61 31.30 -14.70
C LYS A 219 -18.40 32.16 -14.41
N TYR A 220 -18.07 32.35 -13.14
CA TYR A 220 -16.93 33.16 -12.72
C TYR A 220 -15.82 32.26 -12.15
N LEU A 221 -14.58 32.44 -12.62
CA LEU A 221 -13.39 31.87 -12.04
C LEU A 221 -12.56 32.95 -11.37
N GLN A 222 -12.28 32.81 -10.08
CA GLN A 222 -11.47 33.74 -9.30
C GLN A 222 -10.25 33.03 -8.78
N VAL A 223 -9.07 33.65 -8.95
CA VAL A 223 -7.80 33.10 -8.45
C VAL A 223 -7.10 34.14 -7.58
N SER A 224 -6.59 33.72 -6.41
CA SER A 224 -5.89 34.61 -5.48
C SER A 224 -4.90 33.87 -4.61
N GLY A 225 -3.74 34.47 -4.37
CA GLY A 225 -2.68 33.94 -3.51
C GLY A 225 -1.37 34.70 -3.69
N ASP A 226 -0.37 34.38 -2.89
CA ASP A 226 0.95 35.03 -2.98
C ASP A 226 1.72 34.52 -4.20
N GLU A 227 2.13 35.46 -5.06
CA GLU A 227 2.88 35.17 -6.30
C GLU A 227 4.28 34.59 -6.08
N LYS A 228 4.82 34.69 -4.86
CA LYS A 228 6.19 34.26 -4.54
C LYS A 228 6.26 32.81 -4.06
N ILE A 229 5.15 32.19 -3.75
CA ILE A 229 5.11 30.83 -3.22
C ILE A 229 5.59 29.84 -4.28
N LYS A 230 6.52 28.99 -3.88
CA LYS A 230 7.07 27.89 -4.69
C LYS A 230 6.85 26.56 -3.99
N LEU A 231 6.54 25.54 -4.76
CA LEU A 231 6.37 24.17 -4.33
C LEU A 231 7.34 23.26 -5.08
N ILE A 232 7.90 22.26 -4.41
CA ILE A 232 8.64 21.19 -5.07
C ILE A 232 7.61 20.13 -5.48
N CYS A 233 7.39 20.01 -6.78
CA CYS A 233 6.37 19.11 -7.33
C CYS A 233 6.68 18.78 -8.80
N ASP A 234 6.05 17.73 -9.29
CA ASP A 234 5.91 17.49 -10.71
C ASP A 234 4.75 18.35 -11.22
N ARG A 235 5.10 19.38 -12.03
CA ARG A 235 4.17 20.40 -12.51
C ARG A 235 3.00 19.80 -13.26
N ASP A 236 3.26 18.91 -14.18
CA ASP A 236 2.26 18.39 -15.10
C ASP A 236 1.25 17.51 -14.38
N TRP A 237 1.75 16.64 -13.49
CA TRP A 237 0.87 15.82 -12.67
C TRP A 237 0.07 16.62 -11.66
N LEU A 238 0.66 17.61 -11.01
CA LEU A 238 -0.07 18.43 -10.05
C LEU A 238 -1.14 19.30 -10.74
N LEU A 239 -0.83 19.86 -11.91
CA LEU A 239 -1.82 20.54 -12.75
C LEU A 239 -2.97 19.62 -13.16
N GLU A 240 -2.69 18.37 -13.53
CA GLU A 240 -3.72 17.35 -13.82
C GLU A 240 -4.65 17.11 -12.63
N ALA A 241 -4.09 17.02 -11.40
CA ALA A 241 -4.89 16.84 -10.19
C ALA A 241 -5.80 18.06 -9.93
N ILE A 242 -5.25 19.26 -9.97
CA ILE A 242 -6.01 20.50 -9.75
C ILE A 242 -7.06 20.66 -10.86
N ASN A 243 -6.71 20.39 -12.11
CA ASN A 243 -7.63 20.42 -13.24
C ASN A 243 -8.85 19.50 -13.05
N ASN A 244 -8.65 18.29 -12.55
CA ASN A 244 -9.75 17.35 -12.26
C ASN A 244 -10.69 17.88 -11.19
N ILE A 245 -10.18 18.57 -10.16
CA ILE A 245 -11.00 19.16 -9.09
C ILE A 245 -11.74 20.40 -9.61
N VAL A 246 -11.05 21.30 -10.33
CA VAL A 246 -11.66 22.50 -10.91
C VAL A 246 -12.72 22.14 -11.95
N LYS A 247 -12.44 21.14 -12.80
CA LYS A 247 -13.43 20.61 -13.74
C LYS A 247 -14.67 20.10 -13.00
N ASN A 248 -14.50 19.36 -11.90
CA ASN A 248 -15.61 18.89 -11.09
C ASN A 248 -16.43 20.06 -10.51
N ALA A 249 -15.77 21.13 -10.03
CA ALA A 249 -16.45 22.35 -9.56
C ALA A 249 -17.28 22.97 -10.67
N PHE A 250 -16.74 23.10 -11.89
CA PHE A 250 -17.48 23.61 -13.04
C PHE A 250 -18.66 22.70 -13.44
N ASP A 251 -18.49 21.39 -13.38
CA ASP A 251 -19.54 20.44 -13.76
C ASP A 251 -20.74 20.47 -12.80
N HIS A 252 -20.53 20.95 -11.54
CA HIS A 252 -21.56 21.01 -10.49
C HIS A 252 -22.04 22.43 -10.14
N THR A 253 -21.61 23.44 -10.89
CA THR A 253 -22.08 24.83 -10.80
C THR A 253 -22.99 25.17 -11.98
N LYS A 254 -23.79 26.25 -11.82
CA LYS A 254 -24.70 26.78 -12.84
C LYS A 254 -24.21 28.15 -13.32
N GLY A 255 -24.92 28.75 -14.26
CA GLY A 255 -24.66 30.16 -14.67
C GLY A 255 -24.73 31.09 -13.44
N GLU A 256 -23.85 32.12 -13.45
CA GLU A 256 -23.63 33.09 -12.37
C GLU A 256 -22.93 32.55 -11.11
N ASP A 257 -22.66 31.24 -11.05
CA ASP A 257 -21.90 30.64 -9.93
C ASP A 257 -20.40 30.97 -10.03
N ILE A 258 -19.73 30.85 -8.88
CA ILE A 258 -18.33 31.23 -8.71
C ILE A 258 -17.49 29.97 -8.32
N VAL A 259 -16.40 29.74 -9.04
CA VAL A 259 -15.35 28.83 -8.66
C VAL A 259 -14.14 29.66 -8.22
N LYS A 260 -13.62 29.40 -7.01
CA LYS A 260 -12.45 30.11 -6.46
C LYS A 260 -11.29 29.15 -6.27
N ILE A 261 -10.09 29.62 -6.61
CA ILE A 261 -8.83 28.93 -6.32
C ILE A 261 -7.98 29.88 -5.49
N GLU A 262 -7.72 29.52 -4.25
CA GLU A 262 -6.94 30.32 -3.30
C GLU A 262 -5.74 29.49 -2.84
N TRP A 263 -4.57 30.10 -2.65
CA TRP A 263 -3.43 29.40 -2.05
C TRP A 263 -2.71 30.29 -1.04
N GLU A 264 -2.30 29.65 0.04
CA GLU A 264 -1.61 30.32 1.13
C GLU A 264 -0.58 29.38 1.77
N GLN A 265 0.51 29.92 2.28
CA GLN A 265 1.52 29.17 2.98
C GLN A 265 1.44 29.46 4.49
N PHE A 266 1.17 28.39 5.26
CA PHE A 266 1.17 28.42 6.72
C PHE A 266 2.42 27.73 7.25
N SER A 267 3.42 28.50 7.65
CA SER A 267 4.70 27.92 8.13
C SER A 267 5.30 26.93 7.10
N SER A 268 5.24 25.64 7.35
CA SER A 268 5.78 24.56 6.51
C SER A 268 4.73 23.85 5.64
N ILE A 269 3.52 24.36 5.56
CA ILE A 269 2.42 23.76 4.77
C ILE A 269 1.95 24.80 3.75
N LEU A 270 1.96 24.42 2.48
CA LEU A 270 1.24 25.10 1.43
C LEU A 270 -0.15 24.50 1.35
N GLN A 271 -1.17 25.34 1.45
CA GLN A 271 -2.57 24.95 1.23
C GLN A 271 -3.06 25.58 -0.07
N ILE A 272 -3.65 24.74 -0.95
CA ILE A 272 -4.42 25.19 -2.13
C ILE A 272 -5.88 24.84 -1.84
N LYS A 273 -6.74 25.84 -1.89
CA LYS A 273 -8.17 25.72 -1.60
C LYS A 273 -8.96 25.97 -2.87
N ILE A 274 -9.83 25.05 -3.24
CA ILE A 274 -10.71 25.15 -4.40
C ILE A 274 -12.14 25.11 -3.88
N THR A 275 -12.88 26.19 -4.08
CA THR A 275 -14.26 26.37 -3.56
C THR A 275 -15.21 26.66 -4.70
N ASP A 276 -16.35 26.01 -4.72
CA ASP A 276 -17.49 26.36 -5.55
C ASP A 276 -18.73 26.66 -4.67
N ASN A 277 -19.67 27.41 -5.19
CA ASN A 277 -20.97 27.68 -4.58
C ASN A 277 -22.10 26.94 -5.31
N GLY A 278 -21.78 25.78 -5.90
CA GLY A 278 -22.70 24.96 -6.68
C GLY A 278 -23.64 24.09 -5.84
N LEU A 279 -23.99 22.94 -6.39
CA LEU A 279 -24.99 22.03 -5.80
C LEU A 279 -24.60 21.44 -4.46
N GLY A 280 -23.30 21.40 -4.12
CA GLY A 280 -22.78 20.67 -2.97
C GLY A 280 -22.90 19.15 -3.10
N ILE A 281 -22.46 18.45 -2.05
CA ILE A 281 -22.42 17.00 -1.98
C ILE A 281 -23.24 16.53 -0.78
N HIS A 282 -24.06 15.52 -0.98
CA HIS A 282 -24.82 14.89 0.11
C HIS A 282 -23.87 14.22 1.11
N GLU A 283 -24.16 14.25 2.40
CA GLU A 283 -23.32 13.73 3.47
C GLU A 283 -22.96 12.25 3.25
N ASP A 284 -23.92 11.43 2.82
CA ASP A 284 -23.69 10.01 2.52
C ASP A 284 -22.68 9.78 1.38
N ASP A 285 -22.55 10.74 0.46
CA ASP A 285 -21.65 10.64 -0.70
C ASP A 285 -20.21 11.07 -0.36
N LEU A 286 -20.00 11.92 0.66
CA LEU A 286 -18.68 12.47 1.02
C LEU A 286 -17.61 11.38 1.25
N TYR A 287 -17.99 10.27 1.89
CA TYR A 287 -17.09 9.14 2.09
C TYR A 287 -16.78 8.33 0.83
N HIS A 288 -17.50 8.61 -0.26
CA HIS A 288 -17.46 7.80 -1.47
C HIS A 288 -16.92 8.52 -2.70
N ILE A 289 -16.84 9.87 -2.69
CA ILE A 289 -16.42 10.66 -3.87
C ILE A 289 -15.03 10.33 -4.39
N PHE A 290 -14.14 9.78 -3.57
CA PHE A 290 -12.81 9.32 -3.98
C PHE A 290 -12.76 7.83 -4.38
N LYS A 291 -13.91 7.13 -4.34
CA LYS A 291 -14.00 5.77 -4.89
C LYS A 291 -14.10 5.84 -6.41
N ARG A 292 -13.42 4.91 -7.08
CA ARG A 292 -13.45 4.80 -8.54
C ARG A 292 -14.86 4.51 -9.02
N PHE A 293 -15.22 5.12 -10.14
CA PHE A 293 -16.53 5.00 -10.79
C PHE A 293 -17.71 5.42 -9.91
N TYR A 294 -17.43 6.01 -8.75
CA TYR A 294 -18.48 6.48 -7.88
C TYR A 294 -19.14 7.73 -8.49
N ARG A 295 -20.45 7.71 -8.52
CA ARG A 295 -21.31 8.84 -8.92
C ARG A 295 -22.42 8.94 -7.90
N SER A 296 -22.74 10.17 -7.50
CA SER A 296 -23.86 10.41 -6.60
C SER A 296 -25.16 9.88 -7.22
N ARG A 297 -25.96 9.20 -6.41
CA ARG A 297 -27.30 8.73 -6.81
C ARG A 297 -28.33 9.86 -6.78
N HIS A 298 -27.98 10.99 -6.16
CA HIS A 298 -28.83 12.14 -5.96
C HIS A 298 -28.75 13.14 -7.13
N LEU A 299 -27.85 12.96 -8.09
CA LEU A 299 -27.64 13.82 -9.24
C LEU A 299 -27.94 13.07 -10.54
N THR A 300 -29.00 13.45 -11.23
CA THR A 300 -29.52 12.77 -12.43
C THR A 300 -28.81 13.17 -13.74
N GLU A 301 -28.06 14.27 -13.79
CA GLU A 301 -27.51 14.85 -15.03
C GLU A 301 -25.99 14.99 -15.10
N THR A 302 -25.21 14.37 -14.21
CA THR A 302 -23.76 14.55 -14.23
C THR A 302 -23.07 13.76 -15.32
N GLN A 303 -22.37 14.46 -16.24
CA GLN A 303 -21.53 13.90 -17.30
C GLN A 303 -20.13 13.53 -16.78
N GLY A 304 -19.97 12.54 -15.92
CA GLY A 304 -18.65 12.15 -15.42
C GLY A 304 -18.48 10.64 -15.36
N ILE A 305 -17.24 10.17 -15.53
CA ILE A 305 -16.90 8.73 -15.44
C ILE A 305 -16.65 8.28 -13.99
N GLY A 306 -16.51 9.24 -13.05
CA GLY A 306 -16.19 8.97 -11.64
C GLY A 306 -14.72 8.57 -11.43
N LEU A 307 -13.79 9.00 -12.28
CA LEU A 307 -12.36 8.72 -12.16
C LEU A 307 -11.51 9.97 -11.87
N GLY A 308 -12.04 11.18 -12.05
CA GLY A 308 -11.28 12.42 -11.89
C GLY A 308 -10.82 12.66 -10.45
N LEU A 309 -11.73 12.60 -9.47
CA LEU A 309 -11.41 12.80 -8.06
C LEU A 309 -10.50 11.69 -7.49
N PRO A 310 -10.72 10.37 -7.77
CA PRO A 310 -9.76 9.33 -7.43
C PRO A 310 -8.36 9.57 -7.99
N LEU A 311 -8.24 9.99 -9.26
CA LEU A 311 -6.96 10.31 -9.87
C LEU A 311 -6.29 11.51 -9.20
N ALA A 312 -7.04 12.60 -8.96
CA ALA A 312 -6.54 13.76 -8.25
C ALA A 312 -5.99 13.39 -6.86
N LYS A 313 -6.71 12.56 -6.11
CA LYS A 313 -6.26 12.07 -4.81
C LYS A 313 -4.95 11.27 -4.92
N SER A 314 -4.86 10.31 -5.84
CA SER A 314 -3.64 9.51 -6.03
C SER A 314 -2.44 10.38 -6.41
N ILE A 315 -2.61 11.39 -7.24
CA ILE A 315 -1.55 12.33 -7.61
C ILE A 315 -1.10 13.17 -6.40
N ILE A 316 -2.04 13.73 -5.63
CA ILE A 316 -1.75 14.55 -4.45
C ILE A 316 -1.02 13.72 -3.38
N GLU A 317 -1.47 12.50 -3.13
CA GLU A 317 -0.83 11.58 -2.19
C GLU A 317 0.58 11.17 -2.65
N ALA A 318 0.81 10.98 -3.95
CA ALA A 318 2.12 10.70 -4.51
C ALA A 318 3.11 11.87 -4.32
N HIS A 319 2.63 13.12 -4.28
CA HIS A 319 3.42 14.32 -3.91
C HIS A 319 3.56 14.51 -2.38
N GLY A 320 3.18 13.51 -1.57
CA GLY A 320 3.22 13.60 -0.11
C GLY A 320 2.22 14.60 0.48
N GLY A 321 1.22 15.02 -0.31
CA GLY A 321 0.13 15.91 0.10
C GLY A 321 -1.07 15.15 0.66
N THR A 322 -2.05 15.92 1.16
CA THR A 322 -3.35 15.41 1.58
C THR A 322 -4.48 16.20 0.91
N ILE A 323 -5.61 15.56 0.70
CA ILE A 323 -6.83 16.17 0.18
C ILE A 323 -7.98 15.98 1.18
N GLU A 324 -8.64 17.07 1.51
CA GLU A 324 -9.83 17.10 2.36
C GLU A 324 -10.98 17.73 1.60
N VAL A 325 -12.21 17.39 1.96
CA VAL A 325 -13.42 17.91 1.34
C VAL A 325 -14.42 18.36 2.41
N PHE A 326 -14.98 19.55 2.21
CA PHE A 326 -16.07 20.10 3.00
C PHE A 326 -17.18 20.50 2.04
N SER A 327 -18.39 20.01 2.29
CA SER A 327 -19.51 20.31 1.40
C SER A 327 -20.82 20.23 2.16
N GLU A 328 -21.75 21.07 1.76
CA GLU A 328 -23.13 21.08 2.22
C GLU A 328 -24.05 21.19 1.01
N LEU A 329 -25.08 20.36 0.97
CA LEU A 329 -26.01 20.31 -0.15
C LEU A 329 -26.71 21.67 -0.33
N GLY A 330 -26.60 22.25 -1.53
CA GLY A 330 -27.16 23.58 -1.87
C GLY A 330 -26.26 24.77 -1.52
N TYR A 331 -25.10 24.54 -0.87
CA TYR A 331 -24.16 25.61 -0.50
C TYR A 331 -22.81 25.54 -1.24
N GLY A 332 -22.51 24.40 -1.86
CA GLY A 332 -21.30 24.19 -2.63
C GLY A 332 -20.28 23.28 -1.96
N THR A 333 -19.08 23.24 -2.55
CA THR A 333 -18.02 22.33 -2.12
C THR A 333 -16.69 23.08 -1.99
N THR A 334 -15.90 22.69 -0.99
CA THR A 334 -14.52 23.14 -0.78
C THR A 334 -13.58 21.96 -0.70
N PHE A 335 -12.59 21.91 -1.56
CA PHE A 335 -11.46 20.99 -1.47
C PHE A 335 -10.25 21.72 -0.91
N LEU A 336 -9.58 21.11 0.08
CA LEU A 336 -8.32 21.61 0.65
C LEU A 336 -7.21 20.64 0.29
N LEU A 337 -6.19 21.12 -0.40
CA LEU A 337 -4.99 20.39 -0.78
C LEU A 337 -3.83 20.91 0.07
N ASN A 338 -3.25 20.07 0.91
CA ASN A 338 -2.15 20.45 1.79
C ASN A 338 -0.86 19.77 1.36
N PHE A 339 0.20 20.53 1.13
CA PHE A 339 1.53 20.04 0.77
C PHE A 339 2.55 20.50 1.80
N ARG A 340 3.46 19.59 2.16
CA ARG A 340 4.63 19.98 2.96
C ARG A 340 5.55 20.84 2.11
N ASN A 341 5.77 22.06 2.54
CA ASN A 341 6.67 23.00 1.87
C ASN A 341 7.70 23.49 2.92
N PRO A 342 8.81 22.77 3.10
CA PRO A 342 9.79 23.14 4.11
C PRO A 342 10.31 24.54 3.84
N THR A 343 10.04 25.46 4.74
CA THR A 343 10.70 26.77 4.78
C THR A 343 12.18 26.53 4.79
N LYS A 344 12.92 27.19 3.89
CA LYS A 344 14.39 27.18 3.96
C LYS A 344 14.80 27.60 5.37
N LEU A 345 15.49 26.69 6.09
CA LEU A 345 16.36 27.07 7.16
C LEU A 345 17.53 27.89 6.61
#